data_5a1c50d7420537d1fc2a7e3cafd97d23
#
_entry.id   5a1c50d7420537d1fc2a7e3cafd97d23
#
_cell.length_a   1.000
_cell.length_b   1.000
_cell.length_c   1.000
_cell.angle_alpha   90.00
_cell.angle_beta   90.00
_cell.angle_gamma   90.00
#
_symmetry.space_group_name_H-M   'P 1'
#
loop_
_entity.id
_entity.type
_entity.pdbx_description
1 polymer ?
#
loop_
_entity_poly.entity_id
_entity_poly.type
_entity_poly.pdbx_seq_one_letter_code
_entity_poly.pdbx_strand_id
1 'polypeptide(L)'
;RLSLVYLTPPCALLLVARYASGLGWVWVWIAGVLLASLVDAPFTLFVSRRLFHEEPTIGELGRAVAESLSRHLRSSLHGAFMLSLTALTGFVMSPWAMMRLAFLKEATLLEGYAGGRAWARASALARSPGAPVFSLALSLLVARLASVMLAEALGQGIVDDLLQLGQPTGSLWRDGGSAYALVGLFVSTPYVACARLLAYLDLRTRTDAWDVQLRFMALAAKDAAS
;
A
#
# COMPACT_ATOMS: atom_id res chain seq x y z
N ARG A 1 -13.75 4.87 -12.85
CA ARG A 1 -13.92 3.52 -13.43
C ARG A 1 -12.93 2.52 -12.87
N LEU A 2 -11.61 2.82 -12.83
CA LEU A 2 -10.57 1.93 -12.30
C LEU A 2 -10.90 1.50 -10.86
N SER A 3 -11.22 2.45 -9.99
CA SER A 3 -11.55 2.17 -8.58
C SER A 3 -12.73 1.23 -8.43
N LEU A 4 -13.80 1.40 -9.23
CA LEU A 4 -14.95 0.50 -9.17
C LEU A 4 -14.59 -0.94 -9.57
N VAL A 5 -13.77 -1.10 -10.61
CA VAL A 5 -13.40 -2.44 -11.11
C VAL A 5 -12.50 -3.19 -10.13
N TYR A 6 -11.55 -2.51 -9.50
CA TYR A 6 -10.56 -3.16 -8.62
C TYR A 6 -10.91 -3.17 -7.14
N LEU A 7 -11.71 -2.19 -6.64
CA LEU A 7 -12.08 -2.13 -5.22
C LEU A 7 -13.37 -2.90 -4.91
N THR A 8 -14.35 -2.86 -5.81
CA THR A 8 -15.68 -3.44 -5.54
C THR A 8 -15.65 -4.97 -5.38
N PRO A 9 -14.99 -5.77 -6.26
CA PRO A 9 -15.02 -7.22 -6.15
C PRO A 9 -14.42 -7.75 -4.85
N PRO A 10 -13.22 -7.35 -4.40
CA PRO A 10 -12.67 -7.86 -3.15
C PRO A 10 -13.44 -7.40 -1.91
N CYS A 11 -13.97 -6.16 -1.92
CA CYS A 11 -14.82 -5.68 -0.85
C CYS A 11 -16.13 -6.48 -0.77
N ALA A 12 -16.81 -6.67 -1.90
CA ALA A 12 -18.04 -7.46 -1.99
C ALA A 12 -17.81 -8.93 -1.57
N LEU A 13 -16.70 -9.54 -2.02
CA LEU A 13 -16.34 -10.91 -1.65
C LEU A 13 -16.21 -11.05 -0.12
N LEU A 14 -15.56 -10.13 0.55
CA LEU A 14 -15.39 -10.17 2.00
C LEU A 14 -16.72 -9.96 2.75
N LEU A 15 -17.56 -9.05 2.26
CA LEU A 15 -18.88 -8.83 2.83
C LEU A 15 -19.76 -10.07 2.67
N VAL A 16 -19.77 -10.70 1.48
CA VAL A 16 -20.47 -11.96 1.25
C VAL A 16 -19.92 -13.04 2.17
N ALA A 17 -18.59 -13.20 2.27
CA ALA A 17 -17.98 -14.16 3.18
C ALA A 17 -18.38 -13.90 4.64
N ARG A 18 -18.44 -12.64 5.08
CA ARG A 18 -18.86 -12.28 6.44
C ARG A 18 -20.31 -12.66 6.70
N TYR A 19 -21.23 -12.25 5.82
CA TYR A 19 -22.66 -12.40 6.07
C TYR A 19 -23.23 -13.76 5.67
N ALA A 20 -22.68 -14.43 4.64
CA ALA A 20 -23.13 -15.73 4.20
C ALA A 20 -22.52 -16.89 5.01
N SER A 21 -21.23 -16.81 5.38
CA SER A 21 -20.54 -17.88 6.12
C SER A 21 -20.35 -17.60 7.61
N GLY A 22 -20.77 -16.45 8.11
CA GLY A 22 -20.60 -16.08 9.52
C GLY A 22 -19.13 -15.86 9.93
N LEU A 23 -18.23 -15.61 8.99
CA LEU A 23 -16.80 -15.39 9.26
C LEU A 23 -16.61 -14.27 10.28
N GLY A 24 -15.81 -14.49 11.32
CA GLY A 24 -15.54 -13.47 12.36
C GLY A 24 -14.81 -12.24 11.79
N TRP A 25 -15.08 -11.06 12.34
CA TRP A 25 -14.47 -9.80 11.88
C TRP A 25 -12.94 -9.79 11.88
N VAL A 26 -12.32 -10.51 12.81
CA VAL A 26 -10.84 -10.62 12.85
C VAL A 26 -10.31 -11.19 11.53
N TRP A 27 -10.93 -12.27 11.02
CA TRP A 27 -10.55 -12.88 9.76
C TRP A 27 -10.85 -11.99 8.55
N VAL A 28 -11.98 -11.27 8.61
CA VAL A 28 -12.34 -10.28 7.58
C VAL A 28 -11.31 -9.16 7.52
N TRP A 29 -10.81 -8.66 8.67
CA TRP A 29 -9.76 -7.65 8.71
C TRP A 29 -8.43 -8.18 8.17
N ILE A 30 -8.01 -9.36 8.56
CA ILE A 30 -6.78 -9.98 8.04
C ILE A 30 -6.87 -10.13 6.51
N ALA A 31 -7.95 -10.72 6.01
CA ALA A 31 -8.17 -10.87 4.58
C ALA A 31 -8.32 -9.52 3.87
N GLY A 32 -9.01 -8.54 4.50
CA GLY A 32 -9.17 -7.18 3.98
C GLY A 32 -7.85 -6.44 3.79
N VAL A 33 -6.97 -6.49 4.76
CA VAL A 33 -5.63 -5.88 4.67
C VAL A 33 -4.79 -6.57 3.60
N LEU A 34 -4.83 -7.90 3.51
CA LEU A 34 -4.14 -8.66 2.47
C LEU A 34 -4.66 -8.32 1.07
N LEU A 35 -5.98 -8.31 0.87
CA LEU A 35 -6.61 -7.96 -0.40
C LEU A 35 -6.37 -6.49 -0.77
N ALA A 36 -6.50 -5.56 0.17
CA ALA A 36 -6.16 -4.16 -0.06
C ALA A 36 -4.69 -3.99 -0.47
N SER A 37 -3.79 -4.82 0.08
CA SER A 37 -2.39 -4.86 -0.33
C SER A 37 -2.19 -5.35 -1.77
N LEU A 38 -2.99 -6.29 -2.25
CA LEU A 38 -2.96 -6.77 -3.64
C LEU A 38 -3.59 -5.77 -4.61
N VAL A 39 -4.73 -5.20 -4.22
CA VAL A 39 -5.47 -4.19 -5.01
C VAL A 39 -4.70 -2.87 -5.16
N ASP A 40 -3.75 -2.61 -4.31
CA ASP A 40 -2.83 -1.47 -4.38
C ASP A 40 -1.95 -1.50 -5.67
N ALA A 41 -1.57 -2.69 -6.14
CA ALA A 41 -0.69 -2.86 -7.30
C ALA A 41 -1.22 -2.22 -8.62
N PRO A 42 -2.48 -2.42 -9.04
CA PRO A 42 -2.99 -1.78 -10.26
C PRO A 42 -3.01 -0.24 -10.16
N PHE A 43 -3.22 0.34 -8.98
CA PHE A 43 -3.17 1.80 -8.80
C PHE A 43 -1.74 2.32 -8.91
N THR A 44 -0.77 1.65 -8.29
CA THR A 44 0.65 1.98 -8.42
C THR A 44 1.11 1.93 -9.88
N LEU A 45 0.76 0.86 -10.61
CA LEU A 45 1.09 0.71 -12.03
C LEU A 45 0.36 1.74 -12.91
N PHE A 46 -0.91 2.02 -12.64
CA PHE A 46 -1.66 3.04 -13.37
C PHE A 46 -1.02 4.41 -13.25
N VAL A 47 -0.72 4.85 -12.03
CA VAL A 47 -0.12 6.17 -11.78
C VAL A 47 1.29 6.22 -12.35
N SER A 48 2.10 5.16 -12.22
CA SER A 48 3.44 5.13 -12.79
C SER A 48 3.44 5.30 -14.31
N ARG A 49 2.54 4.62 -15.03
CA ARG A 49 2.41 4.76 -16.49
C ARG A 49 1.86 6.12 -16.91
N ARG A 50 0.87 6.64 -16.18
CA ARG A 50 0.32 7.99 -16.44
C ARG A 50 1.36 9.10 -16.29
N LEU A 51 2.31 8.97 -15.40
CA LEU A 51 3.42 9.91 -15.25
C LEU A 51 4.33 9.97 -16.50
N PHE A 52 4.39 8.88 -17.26
CA PHE A 52 5.12 8.81 -18.54
C PHE A 52 4.22 9.02 -19.77
N HIS A 53 3.05 9.63 -19.59
CA HIS A 53 2.06 9.94 -20.65
C HIS A 53 1.47 8.71 -21.35
N GLU A 54 1.55 7.54 -20.74
CA GLU A 54 0.87 6.34 -21.21
C GLU A 54 -0.60 6.33 -20.76
N GLU A 55 -1.48 5.81 -21.59
CA GLU A 55 -2.91 5.61 -21.27
C GLU A 55 -3.23 4.11 -21.16
N PRO A 56 -2.83 3.46 -20.06
CA PRO A 56 -3.03 2.03 -19.93
C PRO A 56 -4.52 1.67 -19.84
N THR A 57 -4.91 0.66 -20.58
CA THR A 57 -6.24 0.07 -20.47
C THR A 57 -6.36 -0.78 -19.20
N ILE A 58 -7.59 -1.00 -18.72
CA ILE A 58 -7.85 -1.85 -17.55
C ILE A 58 -7.31 -3.28 -17.77
N GLY A 59 -7.43 -3.81 -19.01
CA GLY A 59 -6.93 -5.14 -19.35
C GLY A 59 -5.41 -5.25 -19.32
N GLU A 60 -4.68 -4.23 -19.78
CA GLU A 60 -3.23 -4.17 -19.70
C GLU A 60 -2.72 -4.10 -18.26
N LEU A 61 -3.41 -3.32 -17.43
CA LEU A 61 -3.10 -3.27 -15.99
C LEU A 61 -3.33 -4.62 -15.33
N GLY A 62 -4.45 -5.28 -15.63
CA GLY A 62 -4.75 -6.62 -15.11
C GLY A 62 -3.68 -7.65 -15.51
N ARG A 63 -3.22 -7.62 -16.76
CA ARG A 63 -2.13 -8.49 -17.24
C ARG A 63 -0.81 -8.19 -16.53
N ALA A 64 -0.42 -6.94 -16.42
CA ALA A 64 0.80 -6.53 -15.74
C ALA A 64 0.79 -6.92 -14.24
N VAL A 65 -0.37 -6.79 -13.58
CA VAL A 65 -0.56 -7.27 -12.20
C VAL A 65 -0.42 -8.79 -12.13
N ALA A 66 -1.06 -9.54 -13.05
CA ALA A 66 -0.98 -11.00 -13.07
C ALA A 66 0.47 -11.48 -13.29
N GLU A 67 1.22 -10.87 -14.20
CA GLU A 67 2.63 -11.17 -14.46
C GLU A 67 3.54 -10.89 -13.26
N SER A 68 3.21 -9.86 -12.48
CA SER A 68 3.95 -9.49 -11.27
C SER A 68 3.48 -10.20 -10.00
N LEU A 69 2.35 -10.92 -10.05
CA LEU A 69 1.66 -11.44 -8.87
C LEU A 69 2.54 -12.37 -8.02
N SER A 70 3.28 -13.28 -8.64
CA SER A 70 4.16 -14.21 -7.92
C SER A 70 5.29 -13.47 -7.18
N ARG A 71 5.88 -12.44 -7.81
CA ARG A 71 6.89 -11.59 -7.19
C ARG A 71 6.29 -10.78 -6.04
N HIS A 72 5.11 -10.20 -6.27
CA HIS A 72 4.39 -9.42 -5.27
C HIS A 72 4.01 -10.25 -4.06
N LEU A 73 3.44 -11.45 -4.25
CA LEU A 73 3.12 -12.38 -3.17
C LEU A 73 4.37 -12.77 -2.38
N ARG A 74 5.45 -13.14 -3.06
CA ARG A 74 6.72 -13.49 -2.39
C ARG A 74 7.27 -12.34 -1.56
N SER A 75 7.23 -11.11 -2.07
CA SER A 75 7.68 -9.93 -1.34
C SER A 75 6.75 -9.60 -0.18
N SER A 76 5.43 -9.72 -0.36
CA SER A 76 4.45 -9.50 0.71
C SER A 76 4.59 -10.54 1.83
N LEU A 77 4.79 -11.81 1.51
CA LEU A 77 5.06 -12.87 2.49
C LEU A 77 6.36 -12.61 3.24
N HIS A 78 7.43 -12.22 2.53
CA HIS A 78 8.69 -11.85 3.17
C HIS A 78 8.52 -10.64 4.11
N GLY A 79 7.79 -9.62 3.68
CA GLY A 79 7.46 -8.46 4.50
C GLY A 79 6.63 -8.81 5.74
N ALA A 80 5.60 -9.65 5.56
CA ALA A 80 4.77 -10.14 6.66
C ALA A 80 5.60 -10.96 7.66
N PHE A 81 6.50 -11.81 7.18
CA PHE A 81 7.43 -12.57 8.03
C PHE A 81 8.34 -11.64 8.83
N MET A 82 8.94 -10.64 8.18
CA MET A 82 9.78 -9.65 8.86
C MET A 82 8.99 -8.85 9.91
N LEU A 83 7.75 -8.47 9.60
CA LEU A 83 6.88 -7.78 10.55
C LEU A 83 6.50 -8.68 11.73
N SER A 84 6.22 -9.95 11.48
CA SER A 84 5.90 -10.93 12.53
C SER A 84 7.07 -11.14 13.50
N LEU A 85 8.32 -11.09 13.01
CA LEU A 85 9.50 -11.14 13.88
C LEU A 85 9.56 -9.96 14.85
N THR A 86 9.02 -8.79 14.46
CA THR A 86 8.97 -7.64 15.37
C THR A 86 7.97 -7.81 16.51
N ALA A 87 6.95 -8.67 16.34
CA ALA A 87 6.02 -9.01 17.41
C ALA A 87 6.72 -9.73 18.56
N LEU A 88 7.76 -10.54 18.27
CA LEU A 88 8.57 -11.22 19.26
C LEU A 88 9.37 -10.24 20.15
N THR A 89 9.64 -9.05 19.67
CA THR A 89 10.32 -7.98 20.42
C THR A 89 9.34 -7.03 21.13
N GLY A 90 8.08 -7.44 21.33
CA GLY A 90 7.03 -6.62 21.93
C GLY A 90 6.71 -5.36 21.13
N PHE A 91 6.82 -5.44 19.79
CA PHE A 91 6.58 -4.35 18.85
C PHE A 91 7.58 -3.16 18.91
N VAL A 92 8.60 -3.22 19.75
CA VAL A 92 9.61 -2.14 19.84
C VAL A 92 10.32 -1.90 18.51
N MET A 93 10.55 -2.97 17.73
CA MET A 93 11.19 -2.90 16.42
C MET A 93 10.23 -2.62 15.26
N SER A 94 8.92 -2.50 15.53
CA SER A 94 7.92 -2.31 14.46
C SER A 94 8.10 -1.00 13.66
N PRO A 95 8.43 0.17 14.25
CA PRO A 95 8.68 1.38 13.47
C PRO A 95 9.82 1.21 12.47
N TRP A 96 10.90 0.53 12.88
CA TRP A 96 12.04 0.24 12.03
C TRP A 96 11.67 -0.71 10.86
N ALA A 97 10.87 -1.75 11.14
CA ALA A 97 10.38 -2.65 10.09
C ALA A 97 9.43 -1.93 9.14
N MET A 98 8.52 -1.10 9.64
CA MET A 98 7.60 -0.30 8.83
C MET A 98 8.34 0.64 7.88
N MET A 99 9.38 1.32 8.32
CA MET A 99 10.21 2.16 7.46
C MET A 99 10.83 1.36 6.31
N ARG A 100 11.36 0.17 6.59
CA ARG A 100 11.98 -0.70 5.57
C ARG A 100 10.98 -1.34 4.63
N LEU A 101 9.75 -1.55 5.09
CA LEU A 101 8.65 -2.08 4.27
C LEU A 101 7.97 -1.01 3.40
N ALA A 102 8.18 0.27 3.72
CA ALA A 102 7.44 1.36 3.09
C ALA A 102 7.48 1.31 1.56
N PHE A 103 8.63 0.98 0.97
CA PHE A 103 8.85 0.96 -0.48
C PHE A 103 9.02 -0.46 -1.06
N LEU A 104 8.67 -1.50 -0.29
CA LEU A 104 8.83 -2.89 -0.74
C LEU A 104 8.01 -3.21 -1.99
N LYS A 105 6.81 -2.64 -2.08
CA LYS A 105 5.90 -2.85 -3.22
C LYS A 105 6.42 -2.18 -4.49
N GLU A 106 6.88 -0.94 -4.38
CA GLU A 106 7.44 -0.19 -5.49
C GLU A 106 8.71 -0.86 -6.04
N ALA A 107 9.61 -1.31 -5.17
CA ALA A 107 10.79 -2.07 -5.57
C ALA A 107 10.41 -3.38 -6.28
N THR A 108 9.31 -4.02 -5.88
CA THR A 108 8.82 -5.26 -6.51
C THR A 108 8.12 -5.00 -7.84
N LEU A 109 7.24 -4.00 -7.90
CA LEU A 109 6.38 -3.74 -9.08
C LEU A 109 7.13 -2.99 -10.18
N LEU A 110 7.97 -2.01 -9.83
CA LEU A 110 8.63 -1.11 -10.78
C LEU A 110 10.04 -1.56 -11.12
N GLU A 111 10.80 -2.07 -10.15
CA GLU A 111 12.18 -2.53 -10.38
C GLU A 111 12.27 -4.06 -10.61
N GLY A 112 11.17 -4.80 -10.44
CA GLY A 112 11.10 -6.24 -10.71
C GLY A 112 11.80 -7.12 -9.68
N TYR A 113 12.23 -6.58 -8.55
CA TYR A 113 12.85 -7.36 -7.48
C TYR A 113 11.82 -8.24 -6.76
N ALA A 114 12.27 -9.32 -6.11
CA ALA A 114 11.41 -10.21 -5.32
C ALA A 114 12.08 -10.63 -4.01
N GLY A 115 11.24 -10.85 -2.98
CA GLY A 115 11.68 -11.37 -1.68
C GLY A 115 12.77 -10.53 -1.02
N GLY A 116 13.87 -11.17 -0.62
CA GLY A 116 14.99 -10.51 0.07
C GLY A 116 15.68 -9.41 -0.72
N ARG A 117 15.72 -9.50 -2.07
CA ARG A 117 16.29 -8.43 -2.93
C ARG A 117 15.42 -7.17 -2.91
N ALA A 118 14.09 -7.34 -2.99
CA ALA A 118 13.14 -6.22 -2.85
C ALA A 118 13.26 -5.56 -1.46
N TRP A 119 13.39 -6.37 -0.41
CA TRP A 119 13.65 -5.91 0.95
C TRP A 119 14.95 -5.12 1.07
N ALA A 120 16.05 -5.63 0.50
CA ALA A 120 17.35 -4.96 0.53
C ALA A 120 17.28 -3.59 -0.18
N ARG A 121 16.63 -3.52 -1.36
CA ARG A 121 16.44 -2.29 -2.12
C ARG A 121 15.57 -1.28 -1.35
N ALA A 122 14.40 -1.71 -0.86
CA ALA A 122 13.52 -0.86 -0.04
C ALA A 122 14.24 -0.34 1.22
N SER A 123 15.02 -1.20 1.87
CA SER A 123 15.82 -0.82 3.04
C SER A 123 16.93 0.18 2.71
N ALA A 124 17.54 0.09 1.54
CA ALA A 124 18.57 1.04 1.09
C ALA A 124 17.95 2.43 0.87
N LEU A 125 16.79 2.50 0.18
CA LEU A 125 16.06 3.75 -0.01
C LEU A 125 15.61 4.37 1.32
N ALA A 126 15.11 3.54 2.25
CA ALA A 126 14.65 4.01 3.56
C ALA A 126 15.78 4.58 4.45
N ARG A 127 17.04 4.20 4.20
CA ARG A 127 18.22 4.71 4.93
C ARG A 127 18.84 5.94 4.30
N SER A 128 18.33 6.39 3.16
CA SER A 128 18.87 7.56 2.48
C SER A 128 18.84 8.79 3.41
N PRO A 129 19.93 9.57 3.51
CA PRO A 129 19.96 10.76 4.36
C PRO A 129 18.85 11.74 3.98
N GLY A 130 18.12 12.25 4.98
CA GLY A 130 17.03 13.21 4.77
C GLY A 130 15.73 12.58 4.24
N ALA A 131 15.62 11.25 4.17
CA ALA A 131 14.38 10.57 3.81
C ALA A 131 13.37 10.59 4.96
N PRO A 132 12.23 11.30 4.87
CA PRO A 132 11.23 11.35 5.92
C PRO A 132 10.33 10.10 5.90
N VAL A 133 10.94 8.90 5.79
CA VAL A 133 10.21 7.64 5.56
C VAL A 133 9.30 7.28 6.73
N PHE A 134 9.74 7.56 7.95
CA PHE A 134 8.92 7.30 9.13
C PHE A 134 7.68 8.19 9.17
N SER A 135 7.83 9.49 8.95
CA SER A 135 6.70 10.42 8.93
C SER A 135 5.75 10.12 7.77
N LEU A 136 6.27 9.73 6.61
CA LEU A 136 5.46 9.25 5.49
C LEU A 136 4.67 7.99 5.87
N ALA A 137 5.32 6.96 6.39
CA ALA A 137 4.66 5.72 6.79
C ALA A 137 3.57 5.97 7.85
N LEU A 138 3.88 6.81 8.83
CA LEU A 138 2.94 7.21 9.87
C LEU A 138 1.75 7.99 9.29
N SER A 139 1.99 8.99 8.43
CA SER A 139 0.90 9.77 7.82
C SER A 139 0.01 8.92 6.90
N LEU A 140 0.56 7.96 6.17
CA LEU A 140 -0.22 7.02 5.37
C LEU A 140 -1.05 6.08 6.24
N LEU A 141 -0.52 5.63 7.37
CA LEU A 141 -1.27 4.84 8.35
C LEU A 141 -2.41 5.65 8.95
N VAL A 142 -2.14 6.88 9.40
CA VAL A 142 -3.15 7.80 9.94
C VAL A 142 -4.23 8.09 8.90
N ALA A 143 -3.87 8.39 7.66
CA ALA A 143 -4.83 8.62 6.58
C ALA A 143 -5.73 7.40 6.33
N ARG A 144 -5.16 6.19 6.38
CA ARG A 144 -5.94 4.95 6.24
C ARG A 144 -6.90 4.75 7.40
N LEU A 145 -6.43 4.92 8.64
CA LEU A 145 -7.28 4.83 9.83
C LEU A 145 -8.37 5.89 9.82
N ALA A 146 -8.04 7.13 9.47
CA ALA A 146 -9.01 8.21 9.32
C ALA A 146 -10.09 7.88 8.26
N SER A 147 -9.72 7.28 7.13
CA SER A 147 -10.69 6.83 6.12
C SER A 147 -11.62 5.74 6.64
N VAL A 148 -11.10 4.79 7.42
CA VAL A 148 -11.91 3.74 8.07
C VAL A 148 -12.89 4.36 9.06
N MET A 149 -12.41 5.26 9.95
CA MET A 149 -13.25 5.94 10.95
C MET A 149 -14.29 6.85 10.30
N LEU A 150 -13.91 7.59 9.28
CA LEU A 150 -14.81 8.47 8.54
C LEU A 150 -15.91 7.68 7.83
N ALA A 151 -15.56 6.60 7.15
CA ALA A 151 -16.53 5.73 6.48
C ALA A 151 -17.48 5.08 7.47
N GLU A 152 -16.99 4.66 8.64
CA GLU A 152 -17.82 4.16 9.74
C GLU A 152 -18.79 5.24 10.23
N ALA A 153 -18.30 6.42 10.57
CA ALA A 153 -19.12 7.51 11.10
C ALA A 153 -20.19 7.98 10.08
N LEU A 154 -19.80 8.14 8.81
CA LEU A 154 -20.74 8.53 7.76
C LEU A 154 -21.75 7.42 7.45
N GLY A 155 -21.31 6.16 7.38
CA GLY A 155 -22.19 5.02 7.12
C GLY A 155 -23.22 4.83 8.23
N GLN A 156 -22.78 4.87 9.49
CA GLN A 156 -23.69 4.80 10.66
C GLN A 156 -24.62 6.00 10.70
N GLY A 157 -24.12 7.24 10.58
CA GLY A 157 -24.94 8.43 10.59
C GLY A 157 -26.00 8.46 9.49
N ILE A 158 -25.68 8.01 8.27
CA ILE A 158 -26.67 7.93 7.18
C ILE A 158 -27.70 6.83 7.45
N VAL A 159 -27.29 5.65 7.83
CA VAL A 159 -28.20 4.49 7.91
C VAL A 159 -28.96 4.45 9.23
N ASP A 160 -28.34 4.74 10.34
CA ASP A 160 -28.97 4.72 11.68
C ASP A 160 -29.74 6.01 11.95
N ASP A 161 -29.10 7.18 11.79
CA ASP A 161 -29.69 8.46 12.18
C ASP A 161 -30.65 9.02 11.11
N LEU A 162 -30.23 8.98 9.80
CA LEU A 162 -31.04 9.59 8.72
C LEU A 162 -32.12 8.64 8.20
N LEU A 163 -31.76 7.38 7.90
CA LEU A 163 -32.70 6.39 7.35
C LEU A 163 -33.45 5.61 8.42
N GLN A 164 -33.03 5.69 9.68
CA GLN A 164 -33.60 5.01 10.83
C GLN A 164 -33.75 3.48 10.66
N LEU A 165 -32.81 2.88 9.93
CA LEU A 165 -32.79 1.44 9.64
C LEU A 165 -32.06 0.63 10.74
N GLY A 166 -31.59 1.27 11.80
CA GLY A 166 -30.75 0.66 12.83
C GLY A 166 -29.35 0.31 12.30
N GLN A 167 -28.70 -0.66 12.93
CA GLN A 167 -27.32 -1.05 12.60
C GLN A 167 -27.25 -2.41 11.87
N PRO A 168 -27.74 -2.52 10.63
CA PRO A 168 -27.85 -3.80 9.92
C PRO A 168 -26.50 -4.42 9.58
N THR A 169 -25.42 -3.60 9.52
CA THR A 169 -24.08 -4.02 9.11
C THR A 169 -23.11 -4.19 10.27
N GLY A 170 -23.60 -4.12 11.50
CA GLY A 170 -22.77 -4.12 12.71
C GLY A 170 -22.10 -2.77 12.98
N SER A 171 -21.34 -2.71 14.05
CA SER A 171 -20.61 -1.52 14.48
C SER A 171 -19.15 -1.86 14.72
N LEU A 172 -18.24 -1.01 14.25
CA LEU A 172 -16.80 -1.18 14.47
C LEU A 172 -16.47 -1.30 15.96
N TRP A 173 -17.17 -0.52 16.80
CA TRP A 173 -16.90 -0.45 18.24
C TRP A 173 -17.53 -1.57 19.07
N ARG A 174 -18.67 -2.10 18.64
CA ARG A 174 -19.38 -3.17 19.35
C ARG A 174 -18.97 -4.55 18.89
N ASP A 175 -18.87 -4.72 17.56
CA ASP A 175 -18.67 -6.01 16.92
C ASP A 175 -17.23 -6.24 16.47
N GLY A 176 -16.35 -5.25 16.62
CA GLY A 176 -14.98 -5.28 16.15
C GLY A 176 -14.82 -5.08 14.64
N GLY A 177 -15.92 -4.70 13.93
CA GLY A 177 -15.91 -4.43 12.51
C GLY A 177 -17.30 -4.14 11.95
N SER A 178 -17.32 -3.42 10.83
CA SER A 178 -18.55 -3.12 10.07
C SER A 178 -18.28 -3.11 8.56
N ALA A 179 -19.35 -3.18 7.78
CA ALA A 179 -19.23 -3.05 6.32
C ALA A 179 -18.70 -1.67 5.92
N TYR A 180 -19.08 -0.61 6.63
CA TYR A 180 -18.64 0.76 6.33
C TYR A 180 -17.15 0.93 6.58
N ALA A 181 -16.65 0.44 7.71
CA ALA A 181 -15.23 0.45 8.04
C ALA A 181 -14.39 -0.31 6.98
N LEU A 182 -14.90 -1.45 6.51
CA LEU A 182 -14.26 -2.22 5.43
C LEU A 182 -14.23 -1.43 4.11
N VAL A 183 -15.32 -0.76 3.74
CA VAL A 183 -15.35 0.13 2.57
C VAL A 183 -14.31 1.25 2.73
N GLY A 184 -14.19 1.87 3.90
CA GLY A 184 -13.17 2.89 4.18
C GLY A 184 -11.75 2.40 3.96
N LEU A 185 -11.45 1.14 4.36
CA LEU A 185 -10.17 0.50 4.11
C LEU A 185 -9.85 0.43 2.62
N PHE A 186 -10.80 -0.01 1.79
CA PHE A 186 -10.58 -0.12 0.35
C PHE A 186 -10.54 1.24 -0.35
N VAL A 187 -11.41 2.18 0.01
CA VAL A 187 -11.44 3.53 -0.56
C VAL A 187 -10.14 4.30 -0.31
N SER A 188 -9.46 4.06 0.82
CA SER A 188 -8.15 4.65 1.10
C SER A 188 -7.03 4.13 0.20
N THR A 189 -7.18 2.93 -0.41
CA THR A 189 -6.11 2.23 -1.12
C THR A 189 -5.53 3.02 -2.31
N PRO A 190 -6.31 3.62 -3.22
CA PRO A 190 -5.78 4.44 -4.31
C PRO A 190 -4.94 5.62 -3.83
N TYR A 191 -5.43 6.31 -2.79
CA TYR A 191 -4.72 7.44 -2.19
C TYR A 191 -3.36 7.02 -1.63
N VAL A 192 -3.35 5.95 -0.83
CA VAL A 192 -2.12 5.41 -0.23
C VAL A 192 -1.14 4.95 -1.30
N ALA A 193 -1.62 4.28 -2.36
CA ALA A 193 -0.79 3.85 -3.48
C ALA A 193 -0.13 5.03 -4.20
N CYS A 194 -0.91 6.07 -4.54
CA CYS A 194 -0.42 7.27 -5.21
C CYS A 194 0.60 8.03 -4.35
N ALA A 195 0.28 8.28 -3.09
CA ALA A 195 1.15 9.05 -2.19
C ALA A 195 2.49 8.32 -1.96
N ARG A 196 2.44 6.99 -1.78
CA ARG A 196 3.63 6.17 -1.60
C ARG A 196 4.50 6.12 -2.86
N LEU A 197 3.88 5.99 -4.05
CA LEU A 197 4.60 6.03 -5.33
C LEU A 197 5.30 7.36 -5.54
N LEU A 198 4.63 8.48 -5.29
CA LEU A 198 5.25 9.82 -5.42
C LEU A 198 6.44 9.99 -4.48
N ALA A 199 6.32 9.54 -3.24
CA ALA A 199 7.43 9.58 -2.30
C ALA A 199 8.59 8.65 -2.71
N TYR A 200 8.28 7.48 -3.27
CA TYR A 200 9.28 6.58 -3.84
C TYR A 200 10.05 7.24 -4.99
N LEU A 201 9.34 7.90 -5.91
CA LEU A 201 9.96 8.60 -7.05
C LEU A 201 10.82 9.78 -6.59
N ASP A 202 10.35 10.57 -5.61
CA ASP A 202 11.14 11.68 -5.03
C ASP A 202 12.45 11.16 -4.40
N LEU A 203 12.37 10.09 -3.60
CA LEU A 203 13.56 9.49 -3.01
C LEU A 203 14.50 8.89 -4.06
N ARG A 204 13.95 8.21 -5.05
CA ARG A 204 14.74 7.63 -6.13
C ARG A 204 15.47 8.69 -6.95
N THR A 205 14.78 9.77 -7.32
CA THR A 205 15.41 10.87 -8.07
C THR A 205 16.54 11.53 -7.28
N ARG A 206 16.38 11.72 -5.97
CA ARG A 206 17.43 12.25 -5.11
C ARG A 206 18.64 11.31 -5.01
N THR A 207 18.38 10.01 -4.88
CA THR A 207 19.43 9.01 -4.68
C THR A 207 20.17 8.71 -5.98
N ASP A 208 19.43 8.46 -7.07
CA ASP A 208 20.01 8.12 -8.37
C ASP A 208 20.60 9.36 -9.08
N ALA A 209 20.03 10.56 -8.88
CA ALA A 209 20.59 11.81 -9.40
C ALA A 209 21.93 12.17 -8.73
N TRP A 210 22.10 11.87 -7.45
CA TRP A 210 23.39 12.02 -6.78
C TRP A 210 24.47 11.13 -7.40
N ASP A 211 24.12 9.90 -7.76
CA ASP A 211 25.03 8.94 -8.43
C ASP A 211 25.42 9.46 -9.84
N VAL A 212 24.45 10.04 -10.56
CA VAL A 212 24.69 10.68 -11.87
C VAL A 212 25.60 11.91 -11.73
N GLN A 213 25.37 12.76 -10.72
CA GLN A 213 26.21 13.92 -10.44
C GLN A 213 27.65 13.52 -10.10
N LEU A 214 27.83 12.48 -9.29
CA LEU A 214 29.17 11.96 -8.98
C LEU A 214 29.88 11.42 -10.23
N ARG A 215 29.16 10.72 -11.13
CA ARG A 215 29.73 10.27 -12.41
C ARG A 215 30.11 11.42 -13.32
N PHE A 216 29.27 12.46 -13.42
CA PHE A 216 29.61 13.67 -14.18
C PHE A 216 30.82 14.41 -13.59
N MET A 217 30.90 14.54 -12.27
CA MET A 217 32.07 15.14 -11.61
C MET A 217 33.35 14.33 -11.84
N ALA A 218 33.25 12.99 -11.78
CA ALA A 218 34.37 12.11 -12.04
C ALA A 218 34.85 12.18 -13.52
N LEU A 219 33.93 12.30 -14.48
CA LEU A 219 34.24 12.50 -15.89
C LEU A 219 34.90 13.87 -16.12
N ALA A 220 34.32 14.95 -15.57
CA ALA A 220 34.88 16.30 -15.67
C ALA A 220 36.28 16.38 -15.05
N ALA A 221 36.53 15.71 -13.92
CA ALA A 221 37.86 15.66 -13.32
C ALA A 221 38.87 14.89 -14.16
N LYS A 222 38.44 13.84 -14.90
CA LYS A 222 39.28 13.09 -15.81
C LYS A 222 39.65 13.90 -17.06
N ASP A 223 38.70 14.65 -17.62
CA ASP A 223 38.94 15.54 -18.77
C ASP A 223 39.85 16.71 -18.40
N ALA A 224 39.78 17.21 -17.17
CA ALA A 224 40.67 18.26 -16.68
C ALA A 224 42.12 17.80 -16.38
N ALA A 225 42.32 16.47 -16.27
CA ALA A 225 43.63 15.87 -16.00
C ALA A 225 44.33 15.34 -17.28
N SER A 226 43.65 15.37 -18.44
CA SER A 226 44.17 15.03 -19.77
C SER A 226 44.60 16.27 -20.54
#